data_5eec4909de105af76fcde831fa9b9496
#
_entry.id   5eec4909de105af76fcde831fa9b9496
#
_cell.length_a   1.000
_cell.length_b   1.000
_cell.length_c   1.000
_cell.angle_alpha   90.00
_cell.angle_beta   90.00
_cell.angle_gamma   90.00
#
_symmetry.space_group_name_H-M   'P 1'
#
loop_
_entity.id
_entity.type
_entity.pdbx_description
1 polymer ?
#
loop_
_entity_poly.entity_id
_entity_poly.type
_entity_poly.pdbx_seq_one_letter_code
_entity_poly.pdbx_strand_id
1 'polypeptide(L)'
;MASKGLWDCLFTLGFLFALPLSSQSQIFKLPPVLYQSGGRSARSLAVADVNKDGIPDVIVANGSTVGSGGVGVLFGIGGGTFKSAQTYPVLFEGADAVAVADLNGDGWPDLVVGSNGGVSDPTPSLSVLLNKGDGTFKAAIGYSAGFDIRSVAIADVNGDGKPDVIALDQADRHFIHSAVAVLLGNGDGTFDDAVTYELLGGTNALSLATADLNGDGKPDLVLTDADDKGNGIIEVLLNEGDGRFPTRVKYLSGVFGSSVTLGDVNGNGKPDAIVASAAGSVAILSGNGNGTFSKAVLYPTGLAGNLTSVAIGDLNGDGTPDLVISGPLEFRPQNGKVAVLINNGGGTFKAPIIYGTGGLNAYSVAVANLNRDLKPDLVVADECDGYITSCPAGGGVAVLLGVPARTTTTLMTSGSPSLHGQQVTFTATIIAAYGPIPNGIRVTFYNNGTRIGTAKTMNGAAMFTTTALAVGTHTIRASFPSSPFFKASSATVSQVVN
;
A
#
# COMPACT_ATOMS: atom_id res chain seq x y z
N MET A 1 -18.98 -57.53 -51.69
CA MET A 1 -20.27 -56.78 -51.64
C MET A 1 -20.18 -55.81 -50.48
N ALA A 2 -19.92 -54.67 -50.75
CA ALA A 2 -20.46 -53.32 -50.74
C ALA A 2 -21.30 -53.00 -49.49
N SER A 3 -20.92 -52.05 -48.72
CA SER A 3 -21.60 -50.78 -48.59
C SER A 3 -20.81 -49.79 -47.75
N LYS A 4 -20.55 -48.63 -48.38
CA LYS A 4 -20.01 -47.41 -47.79
C LYS A 4 -21.12 -46.72 -46.96
N GLY A 5 -20.79 -46.25 -45.75
CA GLY A 5 -21.58 -45.30 -45.00
C GLY A 5 -20.78 -44.03 -44.76
N LEU A 6 -21.10 -42.95 -45.50
CA LEU A 6 -20.64 -41.58 -45.26
C LEU A 6 -21.23 -41.08 -43.93
N TRP A 7 -20.34 -40.53 -43.08
CA TRP A 7 -20.73 -39.67 -41.99
C TRP A 7 -20.20 -38.28 -42.28
N ASP A 8 -21.12 -37.38 -42.66
CA ASP A 8 -20.86 -35.95 -42.73
C ASP A 8 -20.66 -35.38 -41.31
N CYS A 9 -19.47 -34.94 -40.99
CA CYS A 9 -19.22 -34.07 -39.86
C CYS A 9 -19.52 -32.61 -40.25
N LEU A 10 -20.69 -32.12 -39.86
CA LEU A 10 -20.96 -30.67 -39.82
C LEU A 10 -20.05 -30.01 -38.79
N PHE A 11 -19.06 -29.29 -39.25
CA PHE A 11 -18.34 -28.29 -38.43
C PHE A 11 -19.25 -27.07 -38.25
N THR A 12 -19.92 -26.97 -37.13
CA THR A 12 -20.52 -25.74 -36.66
C THR A 12 -19.39 -24.82 -36.16
N LEU A 13 -19.02 -23.86 -36.96
CA LEU A 13 -18.16 -22.74 -36.53
C LEU A 13 -18.93 -21.93 -35.47
N GLY A 14 -18.68 -22.26 -34.20
CA GLY A 14 -19.10 -21.41 -33.09
C GLY A 14 -18.29 -20.13 -33.13
N PHE A 15 -18.87 -19.02 -33.64
CA PHE A 15 -18.35 -17.68 -33.37
C PHE A 15 -18.43 -17.44 -31.88
N LEU A 16 -17.29 -17.66 -31.20
CA LEU A 16 -17.08 -17.12 -29.86
C LEU A 16 -17.04 -15.60 -30.02
N PHE A 17 -18.17 -14.94 -29.80
CA PHE A 17 -18.17 -13.53 -29.51
C PHE A 17 -17.31 -13.34 -28.25
N ALA A 18 -16.07 -12.94 -28.43
CA ALA A 18 -15.30 -12.34 -27.35
C ALA A 18 -16.07 -11.09 -26.94
N LEU A 19 -16.83 -11.20 -25.86
CA LEU A 19 -17.36 -10.03 -25.16
C LEU A 19 -16.15 -9.12 -24.93
N PRO A 20 -16.21 -7.82 -25.25
CA PRO A 20 -15.13 -6.91 -24.91
C PRO A 20 -14.95 -7.06 -23.38
N LEU A 21 -13.74 -7.41 -22.97
CA LEU A 21 -13.31 -7.29 -21.58
C LEU A 21 -13.78 -5.90 -21.15
N SER A 22 -14.78 -5.87 -20.26
CA SER A 22 -15.24 -4.65 -19.63
C SER A 22 -13.97 -3.93 -19.20
N SER A 23 -13.74 -2.71 -19.70
CA SER A 23 -12.62 -1.88 -19.29
C SER A 23 -12.75 -1.68 -17.79
N GLN A 24 -12.12 -2.56 -17.01
CA GLN A 24 -11.99 -2.34 -15.57
C GLN A 24 -11.36 -0.97 -15.43
N SER A 25 -12.01 -0.13 -14.68
CA SER A 25 -11.56 1.23 -14.45
C SER A 25 -10.20 1.17 -13.74
N GLN A 26 -9.15 1.58 -14.46
CA GLN A 26 -7.81 1.58 -13.94
C GLN A 26 -7.65 2.69 -12.90
N ILE A 27 -7.15 2.33 -11.71
CA ILE A 27 -6.73 3.27 -10.68
C ILE A 27 -5.32 3.79 -11.00
N PHE A 28 -4.48 2.95 -11.62
CA PHE A 28 -3.11 3.28 -11.95
C PHE A 28 -2.88 3.30 -13.47
N LYS A 29 -1.90 4.13 -13.88
CA LYS A 29 -1.44 4.23 -15.28
C LYS A 29 -0.60 2.99 -15.64
N LEU A 30 -0.87 2.42 -16.81
CA LEU A 30 -0.10 1.31 -17.37
C LEU A 30 0.53 1.71 -18.72
N PRO A 31 1.68 1.15 -19.08
CA PRO A 31 2.52 0.25 -18.26
C PRO A 31 3.21 0.99 -17.10
N PRO A 32 3.66 0.28 -16.04
CA PRO A 32 4.50 0.86 -15.01
C PRO A 32 5.84 1.32 -15.58
N VAL A 33 6.50 2.24 -14.87
CA VAL A 33 7.87 2.67 -15.20
C VAL A 33 8.83 1.89 -14.29
N LEU A 34 9.85 1.27 -14.90
CA LEU A 34 10.83 0.44 -14.20
C LEU A 34 12.16 1.17 -14.03
N TYR A 35 12.72 1.08 -12.82
CA TYR A 35 14.05 1.57 -12.46
C TYR A 35 14.88 0.44 -11.87
N GLN A 36 16.22 0.53 -11.99
CA GLN A 36 17.11 -0.37 -11.27
C GLN A 36 17.27 0.09 -9.83
N SER A 37 17.18 -0.83 -8.87
CA SER A 37 17.32 -0.55 -7.43
C SER A 37 18.75 -0.24 -6.98
N GLY A 38 19.74 -0.45 -7.84
CA GLY A 38 21.16 -0.28 -7.52
C GLY A 38 21.82 -1.53 -6.92
N GLY A 39 21.09 -2.61 -6.75
CA GLY A 39 21.58 -3.88 -6.24
C GLY A 39 20.87 -5.07 -6.87
N ARG A 40 21.06 -6.27 -6.30
CA ARG A 40 20.30 -7.46 -6.66
C ARG A 40 19.18 -7.68 -5.66
N SER A 41 18.07 -8.31 -6.05
CA SER A 41 16.97 -8.67 -5.15
C SER A 41 16.45 -7.51 -4.29
N ALA A 42 15.74 -6.57 -4.88
CA ALA A 42 15.06 -5.52 -4.12
C ALA A 42 13.99 -6.16 -3.19
N ARG A 43 14.18 -6.07 -1.86
CA ARG A 43 13.37 -6.78 -0.86
C ARG A 43 12.47 -5.89 -0.03
N SER A 44 12.99 -4.74 0.38
CA SER A 44 12.25 -3.77 1.18
C SER A 44 12.43 -2.40 0.59
N LEU A 45 11.42 -1.55 0.71
CA LEU A 45 11.53 -0.16 0.28
C LEU A 45 10.88 0.79 1.28
N ALA A 46 11.40 2.01 1.28
CA ALA A 46 10.82 3.16 1.97
C ALA A 46 10.74 4.34 1.00
N VAL A 47 9.83 5.28 1.28
CA VAL A 47 9.69 6.53 0.52
C VAL A 47 9.87 7.70 1.48
N ALA A 48 10.85 8.56 1.22
CA ALA A 48 11.12 9.76 2.00
C ALA A 48 11.84 10.81 1.13
N ASP A 49 11.73 12.09 1.48
CA ASP A 49 12.50 13.17 0.86
C ASP A 49 13.83 13.31 1.63
N VAL A 50 14.84 12.50 1.24
CA VAL A 50 16.12 12.43 1.97
C VAL A 50 17.07 13.58 1.63
N ASN A 51 16.81 14.32 0.54
CA ASN A 51 17.60 15.46 0.11
C ASN A 51 16.92 16.81 0.37
N LYS A 52 15.70 16.80 0.94
CA LYS A 52 14.86 17.96 1.27
C LYS A 52 14.60 18.91 0.10
N ASP A 53 14.53 18.39 -1.13
CA ASP A 53 14.09 19.14 -2.30
C ASP A 53 12.57 19.20 -2.45
N GLY A 54 11.87 18.52 -1.54
CA GLY A 54 10.44 18.39 -1.43
C GLY A 54 9.86 17.36 -2.41
N ILE A 55 10.66 16.58 -3.14
CA ILE A 55 10.24 15.50 -4.03
C ILE A 55 10.56 14.18 -3.33
N PRO A 56 9.60 13.24 -3.24
CA PRO A 56 9.87 11.95 -2.61
C PRO A 56 10.95 11.16 -3.35
N ASP A 57 11.88 10.59 -2.59
CA ASP A 57 12.90 9.66 -3.03
C ASP A 57 12.50 8.22 -2.66
N VAL A 58 13.08 7.23 -3.32
CA VAL A 58 12.86 5.82 -3.03
C VAL A 58 14.13 5.18 -2.52
N ILE A 59 14.06 4.60 -1.34
CA ILE A 59 15.14 3.91 -0.66
C ILE A 59 14.86 2.41 -0.74
N VAL A 60 15.81 1.60 -1.22
CA VAL A 60 15.62 0.16 -1.47
C VAL A 60 16.70 -0.64 -0.78
N ALA A 61 16.30 -1.55 0.09
CA ALA A 61 17.16 -2.58 0.64
C ALA A 61 17.32 -3.69 -0.41
N ASN A 62 18.57 -3.96 -0.80
CA ASN A 62 18.92 -4.96 -1.80
C ASN A 62 19.54 -6.19 -1.14
N GLY A 63 18.79 -7.28 -1.08
CA GLY A 63 19.26 -8.57 -0.62
C GLY A 63 20.24 -9.18 -1.65
N SER A 64 21.30 -9.80 -1.19
CA SER A 64 22.20 -10.58 -2.05
C SER A 64 22.72 -11.78 -1.29
N THR A 65 22.70 -12.94 -1.94
CA THR A 65 23.36 -14.15 -1.44
C THR A 65 24.78 -14.28 -2.00
N VAL A 66 25.18 -13.42 -2.94
CA VAL A 66 26.50 -13.44 -3.58
C VAL A 66 26.90 -12.02 -3.99
N GLY A 67 27.82 -11.41 -3.25
CA GLY A 67 28.36 -10.06 -3.52
C GLY A 67 27.59 -8.94 -2.83
N SER A 68 28.14 -7.75 -2.79
CA SER A 68 27.69 -6.59 -1.97
C SER A 68 26.21 -6.32 -2.03
N GLY A 69 25.47 -6.75 -1.02
CA GLY A 69 24.17 -6.19 -0.65
C GLY A 69 24.34 -4.73 -0.20
N GLY A 70 23.28 -3.94 -0.24
CA GLY A 70 23.36 -2.54 0.19
C GLY A 70 22.03 -1.83 0.01
N VAL A 71 22.07 -0.52 0.21
CA VAL A 71 20.89 0.33 -0.01
C VAL A 71 21.09 1.11 -1.32
N GLY A 72 20.07 1.07 -2.18
CA GLY A 72 19.95 1.96 -3.32
C GLY A 72 19.04 3.13 -3.00
N VAL A 73 19.45 4.35 -3.34
CA VAL A 73 18.63 5.56 -3.21
C VAL A 73 18.38 6.13 -4.60
N LEU A 74 17.11 6.18 -4.98
CA LEU A 74 16.64 6.76 -6.24
C LEU A 74 16.07 8.14 -5.94
N PHE A 75 16.83 9.19 -6.28
CA PHE A 75 16.38 10.57 -6.08
C PHE A 75 15.26 10.92 -7.04
N GLY A 76 14.17 11.45 -6.50
CA GLY A 76 13.05 11.97 -7.27
C GLY A 76 13.46 13.22 -8.08
N ILE A 77 12.94 13.34 -9.30
CA ILE A 77 13.11 14.53 -10.15
C ILE A 77 11.78 15.16 -10.55
N GLY A 78 10.72 14.72 -9.88
CA GLY A 78 9.35 15.18 -10.11
C GLY A 78 8.59 14.36 -11.15
N GLY A 79 7.26 14.49 -11.12
CA GLY A 79 6.37 13.77 -12.02
C GLY A 79 6.38 12.24 -11.85
N GLY A 80 6.83 11.73 -10.70
CA GLY A 80 6.98 10.30 -10.44
C GLY A 80 8.15 9.66 -11.18
N THR A 81 9.18 10.44 -11.51
CA THR A 81 10.40 9.98 -12.17
C THR A 81 11.61 10.13 -11.26
N PHE A 82 12.62 9.29 -11.47
CA PHE A 82 13.77 9.16 -10.59
C PHE A 82 15.09 9.15 -11.37
N LYS A 83 16.18 9.60 -10.70
CA LYS A 83 17.55 9.41 -11.17
C LYS A 83 17.93 7.92 -11.03
N SER A 84 19.03 7.52 -11.68
CA SER A 84 19.65 6.22 -11.43
C SER A 84 20.02 6.08 -9.95
N ALA A 85 19.84 4.87 -9.40
CA ALA A 85 20.12 4.62 -7.99
C ALA A 85 21.58 4.93 -7.63
N GLN A 86 21.76 5.64 -6.52
CA GLN A 86 23.04 5.77 -5.83
C GLN A 86 23.11 4.70 -4.75
N THR A 87 24.17 3.93 -4.71
CA THR A 87 24.29 2.79 -3.81
C THR A 87 25.19 3.09 -2.61
N TYR A 88 24.80 2.59 -1.45
CA TYR A 88 25.53 2.70 -0.19
C TYR A 88 25.74 1.29 0.38
N PRO A 89 27.00 0.92 0.69
CA PRO A 89 27.28 -0.37 1.28
C PRO A 89 26.75 -0.43 2.72
N VAL A 90 26.23 -1.59 3.09
CA VAL A 90 25.93 -1.98 4.46
C VAL A 90 27.02 -2.92 4.98
N LEU A 91 27.04 -3.18 6.29
CA LEU A 91 28.15 -3.95 6.90
C LEU A 91 28.08 -5.45 6.58
N PHE A 92 26.88 -5.94 6.19
CA PHE A 92 26.67 -7.36 5.90
C PHE A 92 26.01 -7.58 4.56
N GLU A 93 26.20 -8.78 4.02
CA GLU A 93 25.54 -9.23 2.80
C GLU A 93 24.04 -9.39 3.06
N GLY A 94 23.20 -8.91 2.12
CA GLY A 94 21.76 -9.13 2.16
C GLY A 94 20.98 -8.14 3.04
N ALA A 95 20.82 -6.89 2.58
CA ALA A 95 19.87 -5.96 3.17
C ALA A 95 18.43 -6.44 2.90
N ASP A 96 17.71 -6.83 3.95
CA ASP A 96 16.35 -7.39 3.85
C ASP A 96 15.26 -6.40 4.30
N ALA A 97 15.59 -5.45 5.17
CA ALA A 97 14.67 -4.44 5.68
C ALA A 97 15.30 -3.04 5.69
N VAL A 98 14.49 -2.00 5.49
CA VAL A 98 14.92 -0.61 5.62
C VAL A 98 13.82 0.24 6.28
N ALA A 99 14.25 1.10 7.22
CA ALA A 99 13.40 2.14 7.82
C ALA A 99 14.13 3.49 7.76
N VAL A 100 13.35 4.59 7.77
CA VAL A 100 13.84 5.94 7.58
C VAL A 100 13.28 6.85 8.67
N ALA A 101 14.17 7.55 9.40
CA ALA A 101 13.80 8.58 10.37
C ALA A 101 15.00 9.51 10.63
N ASP A 102 14.75 10.67 11.22
CA ASP A 102 15.80 11.54 11.76
C ASP A 102 16.27 10.98 13.13
N LEU A 103 17.38 10.24 13.13
CA LEU A 103 17.87 9.51 14.30
C LEU A 103 18.74 10.38 15.22
N ASN A 104 19.24 11.49 14.71
CA ASN A 104 20.19 12.34 15.42
C ASN A 104 19.67 13.75 15.73
N GLY A 105 18.40 14.05 15.37
CA GLY A 105 17.76 15.33 15.63
C GLY A 105 18.26 16.49 14.77
N ASP A 106 18.99 16.22 13.67
CA ASP A 106 19.49 17.26 12.76
C ASP A 106 18.46 17.66 11.68
N GLY A 107 17.33 16.98 11.69
CA GLY A 107 16.21 17.18 10.80
C GLY A 107 16.34 16.46 9.46
N TRP A 108 17.44 15.78 9.14
CA TRP A 108 17.62 15.00 7.90
C TRP A 108 17.28 13.53 8.10
N PRO A 109 16.56 12.90 7.16
CA PRO A 109 16.24 11.49 7.29
C PRO A 109 17.49 10.61 7.19
N ASP A 110 17.72 9.78 8.21
CA ASP A 110 18.73 8.74 8.29
C ASP A 110 18.14 7.37 7.95
N LEU A 111 18.97 6.34 7.77
CA LEU A 111 18.56 4.99 7.43
C LEU A 111 18.95 3.98 8.50
N VAL A 112 18.02 3.06 8.81
CA VAL A 112 18.28 1.83 9.54
C VAL A 112 18.04 0.67 8.59
N VAL A 113 19.02 -0.22 8.46
CA VAL A 113 18.99 -1.35 7.55
C VAL A 113 19.20 -2.65 8.30
N GLY A 114 18.23 -3.55 8.23
CA GLY A 114 18.33 -4.91 8.72
C GLY A 114 18.92 -5.83 7.67
N SER A 115 19.85 -6.70 8.09
CA SER A 115 20.55 -7.62 7.19
C SER A 115 20.48 -9.04 7.71
N ASN A 116 20.60 -9.99 6.78
CA ASN A 116 20.83 -11.38 7.12
C ASN A 116 22.31 -11.57 7.45
N GLY A 117 22.62 -11.68 8.73
CA GLY A 117 23.99 -11.66 9.30
C GLY A 117 24.81 -12.92 9.14
N GLY A 118 24.48 -13.86 8.29
CA GLY A 118 25.28 -15.09 8.09
C GLY A 118 25.56 -15.89 9.39
N VAL A 119 26.12 -17.09 9.23
CA VAL A 119 26.25 -18.11 10.31
C VAL A 119 27.40 -17.89 11.32
N SER A 120 28.01 -16.71 11.40
CA SER A 120 29.19 -16.47 12.26
C SER A 120 28.91 -15.39 13.30
N ASP A 121 28.84 -15.76 14.56
CA ASP A 121 28.72 -14.91 15.75
C ASP A 121 30.02 -14.10 16.03
N PRO A 122 29.99 -12.87 16.58
CA PRO A 122 28.92 -11.88 16.76
C PRO A 122 29.02 -10.75 15.73
N THR A 123 28.29 -10.85 14.68
CA THR A 123 28.31 -9.83 13.63
C THR A 123 27.15 -8.84 13.83
N PRO A 124 27.35 -7.51 13.68
CA PRO A 124 26.26 -6.57 13.70
C PRO A 124 25.28 -6.90 12.58
N SER A 125 24.00 -7.08 12.88
CA SER A 125 22.94 -7.37 11.90
C SER A 125 22.14 -6.13 11.49
N LEU A 126 22.39 -4.98 12.15
CA LEU A 126 21.86 -3.68 11.78
C LEU A 126 22.96 -2.74 11.30
N SER A 127 22.66 -1.98 10.28
CA SER A 127 23.49 -0.88 9.77
C SER A 127 22.72 0.44 9.88
N VAL A 128 23.30 1.44 10.55
CA VAL A 128 22.79 2.80 10.64
C VAL A 128 23.61 3.69 9.72
N LEU A 129 22.95 4.40 8.80
CA LEU A 129 23.59 5.33 7.87
C LEU A 129 23.04 6.73 8.11
N LEU A 130 23.87 7.61 8.70
CA LEU A 130 23.50 8.99 8.95
C LEU A 130 23.61 9.84 7.69
N ASN A 131 22.63 10.67 7.43
CA ASN A 131 22.60 11.64 6.34
C ASN A 131 23.67 12.72 6.56
N LYS A 132 24.29 13.20 5.48
CA LYS A 132 25.28 14.30 5.54
C LYS A 132 24.66 15.68 5.42
N GLY A 133 23.33 15.77 5.31
CA GLY A 133 22.61 17.01 5.11
C GLY A 133 22.44 17.39 3.64
N ASP A 134 22.57 16.43 2.72
CA ASP A 134 22.42 16.63 1.29
C ASP A 134 21.75 15.43 0.58
N GLY A 135 21.20 14.47 1.35
CA GLY A 135 20.64 13.22 0.85
C GLY A 135 21.67 12.13 0.58
N THR A 136 22.98 12.42 0.80
CA THR A 136 24.02 11.38 0.79
C THR A 136 24.31 10.92 2.23
N PHE A 137 24.83 9.68 2.37
CA PHE A 137 24.96 9.06 3.68
C PHE A 137 26.43 8.84 4.05
N LYS A 138 26.72 8.89 5.37
CA LYS A 138 28.00 8.50 5.97
C LYS A 138 28.19 6.97 5.83
N ALA A 139 29.40 6.50 6.15
CA ALA A 139 29.64 5.07 6.28
C ALA A 139 28.75 4.46 7.35
N ALA A 140 28.29 3.23 7.12
CA ALA A 140 27.41 2.52 8.03
C ALA A 140 28.08 2.27 9.39
N ILE A 141 27.33 2.45 10.47
CA ILE A 141 27.67 2.07 11.85
C ILE A 141 26.87 0.80 12.17
N GLY A 142 27.51 -0.22 12.75
CA GLY A 142 26.89 -1.51 13.02
C GLY A 142 26.41 -1.68 14.44
N TYR A 143 25.24 -2.33 14.59
CA TYR A 143 24.67 -2.73 15.87
C TYR A 143 24.22 -4.18 15.81
N SER A 144 24.40 -4.90 16.95
CA SER A 144 23.95 -6.28 17.06
C SER A 144 22.50 -6.32 17.55
N ALA A 145 21.61 -6.96 16.76
CA ALA A 145 20.18 -7.09 17.08
C ALA A 145 19.64 -8.50 16.84
N GLY A 146 20.51 -9.47 16.58
CA GLY A 146 20.18 -10.83 16.21
C GLY A 146 20.95 -11.28 14.98
N PHE A 147 20.47 -12.28 14.27
CA PHE A 147 21.17 -12.91 13.14
C PHE A 147 20.53 -12.64 11.78
N ASP A 148 19.21 -12.69 11.69
CA ASP A 148 18.45 -12.60 10.44
C ASP A 148 17.33 -11.56 10.58
N ILE A 149 17.67 -10.29 10.38
CA ILE A 149 16.74 -9.17 10.58
C ILE A 149 15.81 -9.05 9.37
N ARG A 150 14.56 -9.48 9.55
CA ARG A 150 13.52 -9.48 8.52
C ARG A 150 12.70 -8.22 8.46
N SER A 151 12.57 -7.52 9.57
CA SER A 151 11.78 -6.30 9.64
C SER A 151 12.39 -5.34 10.64
N VAL A 152 12.33 -4.05 10.34
CA VAL A 152 12.76 -2.97 11.23
C VAL A 152 11.68 -1.91 11.33
N ALA A 153 11.48 -1.36 12.53
CA ALA A 153 10.64 -0.19 12.76
C ALA A 153 11.40 0.81 13.62
N ILE A 154 10.96 2.07 13.55
CA ILE A 154 11.50 3.16 14.34
C ILE A 154 10.34 3.83 15.08
N ALA A 155 10.44 3.92 16.40
CA ALA A 155 9.46 4.57 17.26
C ALA A 155 10.12 4.98 18.59
N ASP A 156 9.60 5.99 19.26
CA ASP A 156 9.98 6.34 20.63
C ASP A 156 9.22 5.42 21.59
N VAL A 157 9.83 4.31 21.99
CA VAL A 157 9.19 3.30 22.86
C VAL A 157 9.41 3.54 24.35
N ASN A 158 10.35 4.45 24.70
CA ASN A 158 10.60 4.78 26.09
C ASN A 158 10.04 6.14 26.51
N GLY A 159 9.48 6.94 25.55
CA GLY A 159 8.86 8.23 25.80
C GLY A 159 9.84 9.37 26.07
N ASP A 160 11.11 9.23 25.66
CA ASP A 160 12.14 10.25 25.88
C ASP A 160 12.27 11.27 24.72
N GLY A 161 11.46 11.10 23.67
CA GLY A 161 11.40 11.96 22.50
C GLY A 161 12.47 11.67 21.45
N LYS A 162 13.24 10.59 21.60
CA LYS A 162 14.24 10.14 20.64
C LYS A 162 13.79 8.89 19.92
N PRO A 163 14.15 8.71 18.65
CA PRO A 163 13.82 7.48 17.93
C PRO A 163 14.60 6.28 18.43
N ASP A 164 13.88 5.19 18.79
CA ASP A 164 14.43 3.89 19.10
C ASP A 164 14.28 2.96 17.89
N VAL A 165 15.10 1.91 17.81
CA VAL A 165 15.04 0.90 16.75
C VAL A 165 14.49 -0.40 17.31
N ILE A 166 13.49 -0.94 16.61
CA ILE A 166 12.90 -2.24 16.87
C ILE A 166 13.23 -3.15 15.69
N ALA A 167 13.94 -4.24 15.93
CA ALA A 167 14.35 -5.20 14.92
C ALA A 167 13.73 -6.56 15.18
N LEU A 168 13.13 -7.16 14.15
CA LEU A 168 12.61 -8.51 14.21
C LEU A 168 13.65 -9.48 13.69
N ASP A 169 14.18 -10.31 14.57
CA ASP A 169 15.10 -11.38 14.25
C ASP A 169 14.33 -12.68 13.99
N GLN A 170 14.42 -13.20 12.78
CA GLN A 170 13.93 -14.52 12.47
C GLN A 170 14.94 -15.54 13.01
N ALA A 171 14.50 -16.46 13.87
CA ALA A 171 15.36 -17.52 14.40
C ALA A 171 16.11 -18.23 13.27
N ASP A 172 17.41 -18.31 13.43
CA ASP A 172 18.24 -19.17 12.55
C ASP A 172 18.15 -20.65 12.99
N ARG A 173 18.89 -21.50 12.30
CA ARG A 173 18.93 -22.95 12.58
C ARG A 173 19.50 -23.30 13.96
N HIS A 174 20.03 -22.34 14.71
CA HIS A 174 20.66 -22.51 16.03
C HIS A 174 19.78 -22.02 17.17
N PHE A 175 18.81 -21.11 16.89
CA PHE A 175 17.87 -20.58 17.86
C PHE A 175 16.48 -21.19 17.67
N ILE A 176 15.84 -21.50 18.79
CA ILE A 176 14.55 -22.21 18.79
C ILE A 176 13.37 -21.26 18.55
N HIS A 177 13.56 -19.94 18.76
CA HIS A 177 12.52 -18.93 18.68
C HIS A 177 13.00 -17.67 17.97
N SER A 178 12.09 -17.03 17.22
CA SER A 178 12.27 -15.66 16.75
C SER A 178 12.28 -14.67 17.92
N ALA A 179 12.86 -13.50 17.73
CA ALA A 179 12.99 -12.50 18.80
C ALA A 179 12.77 -11.08 18.27
N VAL A 180 12.38 -10.17 19.16
CA VAL A 180 12.40 -8.73 18.93
C VAL A 180 13.56 -8.14 19.73
N ALA A 181 14.44 -7.40 19.06
CA ALA A 181 15.49 -6.62 19.67
C ALA A 181 15.09 -5.13 19.69
N VAL A 182 15.21 -4.49 20.84
CA VAL A 182 14.94 -3.07 21.04
C VAL A 182 16.25 -2.37 21.40
N LEU A 183 16.62 -1.36 20.61
CA LEU A 183 17.80 -0.52 20.82
C LEU A 183 17.33 0.89 21.11
N LEU A 184 17.57 1.37 22.33
CA LEU A 184 17.20 2.73 22.74
C LEU A 184 18.14 3.77 22.13
N GLY A 185 17.56 4.82 21.56
CA GLY A 185 18.28 5.88 20.87
C GLY A 185 18.87 6.92 21.81
N ASN A 186 20.12 7.33 21.58
CA ASN A 186 20.77 8.40 22.35
C ASN A 186 20.43 9.80 21.82
N GLY A 187 19.76 9.89 20.65
CA GLY A 187 19.38 11.14 19.99
C GLY A 187 20.51 11.81 19.22
N ASP A 188 21.64 11.15 19.06
CA ASP A 188 22.79 11.58 18.26
C ASP A 188 23.10 10.63 17.09
N GLY A 189 22.16 9.67 16.82
CA GLY A 189 22.30 8.63 15.83
C GLY A 189 23.03 7.38 16.35
N THR A 190 23.35 7.35 17.64
CA THR A 190 23.86 6.15 18.33
C THR A 190 22.76 5.51 19.18
N PHE A 191 22.97 4.23 19.51
CA PHE A 191 22.01 3.42 20.25
C PHE A 191 22.70 2.65 21.36
N ASP A 192 21.95 2.36 22.42
CA ASP A 192 22.37 1.44 23.48
C ASP A 192 22.38 -0.01 22.96
N ASP A 193 22.97 -0.91 23.76
CA ASP A 193 22.94 -2.34 23.47
C ASP A 193 21.50 -2.87 23.42
N ALA A 194 21.24 -3.80 22.52
CA ALA A 194 19.91 -4.35 22.30
C ALA A 194 19.39 -5.10 23.51
N VAL A 195 18.15 -4.84 23.90
CA VAL A 195 17.36 -5.68 24.80
C VAL A 195 16.49 -6.62 23.96
N THR A 196 16.68 -7.92 24.14
CA THR A 196 16.02 -8.93 23.30
C THR A 196 14.85 -9.58 24.02
N TYR A 197 13.74 -9.72 23.32
CA TYR A 197 12.49 -10.37 23.75
C TYR A 197 12.22 -11.58 22.87
N GLU A 198 12.41 -12.80 23.41
CA GLU A 198 12.03 -14.03 22.71
C GLU A 198 10.52 -14.07 22.47
N LEU A 199 10.09 -14.48 21.28
CA LEU A 199 8.67 -14.59 20.95
C LEU A 199 8.07 -15.87 21.52
N LEU A 200 6.77 -15.82 21.77
CA LEU A 200 6.01 -16.98 22.27
C LEU A 200 5.62 -17.95 21.13
N GLY A 201 5.77 -17.53 19.89
CA GLY A 201 5.49 -18.29 18.67
C GLY A 201 6.59 -19.29 18.34
N GLY A 202 6.64 -19.67 17.08
CA GLY A 202 7.67 -20.56 16.55
C GLY A 202 8.90 -19.79 16.01
N THR A 203 9.40 -20.25 14.88
CA THR A 203 10.66 -19.78 14.27
C THR A 203 10.46 -19.01 12.98
N ASN A 204 9.26 -18.45 12.72
CA ASN A 204 8.90 -17.93 11.42
C ASN A 204 8.30 -16.51 11.46
N ALA A 205 8.76 -15.67 12.38
CA ALA A 205 8.38 -14.28 12.42
C ALA A 205 8.99 -13.54 11.22
N LEU A 206 8.16 -12.84 10.42
CA LEU A 206 8.58 -12.24 9.14
C LEU A 206 8.40 -10.72 9.08
N SER A 207 7.45 -10.17 9.82
CA SER A 207 7.10 -8.75 9.72
C SER A 207 6.62 -8.23 11.07
N LEU A 208 6.96 -6.98 11.38
CA LEU A 208 6.49 -6.25 12.55
C LEU A 208 5.92 -4.89 12.14
N ALA A 209 4.98 -4.39 12.94
CA ALA A 209 4.42 -3.04 12.83
C ALA A 209 4.19 -2.46 14.22
N THR A 210 4.19 -1.13 14.34
CA THR A 210 4.02 -0.41 15.60
C THR A 210 2.83 0.53 15.54
N ALA A 211 2.02 0.58 16.58
CA ALA A 211 0.97 1.57 16.81
C ALA A 211 0.54 1.58 18.28
N ASP A 212 -0.10 2.63 18.74
CA ASP A 212 -0.81 2.64 20.01
C ASP A 212 -2.11 1.82 19.89
N LEU A 213 -2.10 0.60 20.39
CA LEU A 213 -3.21 -0.35 20.29
C LEU A 213 -4.21 -0.25 21.44
N ASN A 214 -3.79 0.34 22.55
CA ASN A 214 -4.58 0.40 23.77
C ASN A 214 -5.05 1.81 24.16
N GLY A 215 -4.59 2.85 23.44
CA GLY A 215 -4.96 4.25 23.66
C GLY A 215 -4.20 4.92 24.80
N ASP A 216 -3.04 4.37 25.21
CA ASP A 216 -2.21 4.93 26.30
C ASP A 216 -1.11 5.89 25.80
N GLY A 217 -1.04 6.11 24.48
CA GLY A 217 -0.09 7.02 23.83
C GLY A 217 1.30 6.43 23.61
N LYS A 218 1.51 5.14 23.86
CA LYS A 218 2.80 4.45 23.70
C LYS A 218 2.73 3.50 22.50
N PRO A 219 3.82 3.38 21.70
CA PRO A 219 3.85 2.42 20.60
C PRO A 219 3.91 0.98 21.10
N ASP A 220 2.90 0.18 20.78
CA ASP A 220 2.87 -1.27 20.95
C ASP A 220 3.38 -1.96 19.69
N LEU A 221 3.65 -3.28 19.75
CA LEU A 221 4.12 -4.06 18.61
C LEU A 221 3.11 -5.12 18.21
N VAL A 222 2.96 -5.30 16.91
CA VAL A 222 2.28 -6.44 16.29
C VAL A 222 3.24 -7.10 15.32
N LEU A 223 3.38 -8.41 15.38
CA LEU A 223 4.21 -9.15 14.46
C LEU A 223 3.51 -10.41 13.97
N THR A 224 3.91 -10.89 12.79
CA THR A 224 3.47 -12.16 12.23
C THR A 224 4.37 -13.28 12.72
N ASP A 225 3.79 -14.43 13.05
CA ASP A 225 4.53 -15.64 13.45
C ASP A 225 3.68 -16.90 13.16
N ALA A 226 4.19 -18.06 13.52
CA ALA A 226 3.48 -19.33 13.56
C ALA A 226 3.49 -19.91 14.98
N ASP A 227 2.41 -20.58 15.36
CA ASP A 227 2.38 -21.35 16.60
C ASP A 227 3.13 -22.70 16.45
N ASP A 228 3.31 -23.42 17.54
CA ASP A 228 3.98 -24.74 17.59
C ASP A 228 3.30 -25.80 16.70
N LYS A 229 2.10 -25.54 16.21
CA LYS A 229 1.33 -26.41 15.30
C LYS A 229 1.44 -25.97 13.84
N GLY A 230 2.16 -24.86 13.58
CA GLY A 230 2.26 -24.26 12.23
C GLY A 230 1.05 -23.44 11.83
N ASN A 231 0.15 -23.07 12.77
CA ASN A 231 -0.92 -22.12 12.45
C ASN A 231 -0.36 -20.70 12.42
N GLY A 232 -0.79 -19.91 11.47
CA GLY A 232 -0.44 -18.49 11.44
C GLY A 232 -1.09 -17.73 12.60
N ILE A 233 -0.29 -16.92 13.26
CA ILE A 233 -0.69 -16.04 14.36
C ILE A 233 -0.18 -14.62 14.12
N ILE A 234 -0.76 -13.66 14.83
CA ILE A 234 -0.08 -12.43 15.20
C ILE A 234 0.25 -12.49 16.69
N GLU A 235 1.40 -11.98 17.05
CA GLU A 235 1.78 -11.75 18.45
C GLU A 235 1.74 -10.24 18.72
N VAL A 236 1.11 -9.87 19.83
CA VAL A 236 0.97 -8.49 20.30
C VAL A 236 1.81 -8.32 21.54
N LEU A 237 2.68 -7.32 21.55
CA LEU A 237 3.51 -6.94 22.69
C LEU A 237 3.10 -5.53 23.11
N LEU A 238 2.53 -5.39 24.32
CA LEU A 238 2.13 -4.08 24.84
C LEU A 238 3.29 -3.42 25.58
N ASN A 239 3.48 -2.13 25.27
CA ASN A 239 4.55 -1.29 25.82
C ASN A 239 4.14 -0.67 27.15
N GLU A 240 4.99 -0.77 28.18
CA GLU A 240 4.78 -0.07 29.45
C GLU A 240 5.30 1.39 29.44
N GLY A 241 6.01 1.81 28.37
CA GLY A 241 6.50 3.19 28.17
C GLY A 241 7.91 3.43 28.70
N ASP A 242 8.64 2.35 28.97
CA ASP A 242 10.08 2.38 29.31
C ASP A 242 10.91 1.53 28.32
N GLY A 243 10.33 1.25 27.13
CA GLY A 243 10.93 0.37 26.13
C GLY A 243 10.78 -1.13 26.46
N ARG A 244 9.95 -1.49 27.45
CA ARG A 244 9.71 -2.86 27.86
C ARG A 244 8.35 -3.35 27.41
N PHE A 245 8.30 -4.64 27.04
CA PHE A 245 7.11 -5.31 26.51
C PHE A 245 6.78 -6.57 27.32
N PRO A 246 6.33 -6.43 28.59
CA PRO A 246 6.08 -7.59 29.47
C PRO A 246 4.80 -8.33 29.10
N THR A 247 3.82 -7.64 28.55
CA THR A 247 2.52 -8.23 28.18
C THR A 247 2.56 -8.69 26.72
N ARG A 248 2.33 -10.00 26.52
CA ARG A 248 2.31 -10.65 25.20
C ARG A 248 1.05 -11.48 25.02
N VAL A 249 0.40 -11.33 23.90
CA VAL A 249 -0.85 -12.04 23.56
C VAL A 249 -0.80 -12.54 22.13
N LYS A 250 -1.26 -13.77 21.91
CA LYS A 250 -1.36 -14.38 20.57
C LYS A 250 -2.79 -14.36 20.07
N TYR A 251 -2.95 -14.07 18.78
CA TYR A 251 -4.22 -14.16 18.07
C TYR A 251 -4.04 -15.03 16.82
N LEU A 252 -4.98 -15.94 16.57
CA LEU A 252 -4.99 -16.69 15.32
C LEU A 252 -5.33 -15.73 14.17
N SER A 253 -4.40 -15.54 13.25
CA SER A 253 -4.61 -14.77 12.02
C SER A 253 -5.42 -15.57 10.96
N GLY A 254 -5.53 -16.88 11.16
CA GLY A 254 -6.18 -17.80 10.22
C GLY A 254 -5.35 -18.06 8.96
N VAL A 255 -4.18 -17.46 8.85
CA VAL A 255 -3.26 -17.56 7.72
C VAL A 255 -1.82 -17.41 8.22
N PHE A 256 -0.88 -18.05 7.53
CA PHE A 256 0.55 -17.82 7.75
C PHE A 256 0.93 -16.43 7.19
N GLY A 257 1.23 -15.48 8.07
CA GLY A 257 1.47 -14.08 7.71
C GLY A 257 2.89 -13.83 7.22
N SER A 258 3.03 -13.24 6.05
CA SER A 258 4.31 -12.78 5.48
C SER A 258 4.58 -11.30 5.76
N SER A 259 3.54 -10.51 5.95
CA SER A 259 3.61 -9.07 6.23
C SER A 259 2.43 -8.63 7.06
N VAL A 260 2.64 -7.69 7.98
CA VAL A 260 1.59 -7.03 8.75
C VAL A 260 1.72 -5.51 8.65
N THR A 261 0.59 -4.83 8.55
CA THR A 261 0.49 -3.37 8.73
C THR A 261 -0.68 -3.05 9.66
N LEU A 262 -0.66 -1.86 10.24
CA LEU A 262 -1.67 -1.39 11.18
C LEU A 262 -2.36 -0.15 10.63
N GLY A 263 -3.68 -0.08 10.79
CA GLY A 263 -4.48 1.10 10.41
C GLY A 263 -5.96 0.88 10.61
N ASP A 264 -6.71 1.96 10.77
CA ASP A 264 -8.16 1.92 10.94
C ASP A 264 -8.86 1.74 9.59
N VAL A 265 -9.09 0.49 9.18
CA VAL A 265 -9.76 0.18 7.91
C VAL A 265 -11.29 0.08 8.06
N ASN A 266 -11.79 0.05 9.28
CA ASN A 266 -13.23 -0.03 9.53
C ASN A 266 -13.86 1.31 9.98
N GLY A 267 -13.05 2.36 10.21
CA GLY A 267 -13.51 3.70 10.55
C GLY A 267 -13.94 3.87 12.01
N ASN A 268 -13.46 2.99 12.92
CA ASN A 268 -13.81 3.06 14.34
C ASN A 268 -12.81 3.86 15.20
N GLY A 269 -11.76 4.43 14.59
CA GLY A 269 -10.71 5.19 15.26
C GLY A 269 -9.67 4.35 15.98
N LYS A 270 -9.61 3.04 15.75
CA LYS A 270 -8.69 2.10 16.40
C LYS A 270 -7.87 1.36 15.35
N PRO A 271 -6.58 1.10 15.58
CA PRO A 271 -5.78 0.34 14.63
C PRO A 271 -6.27 -1.10 14.48
N ASP A 272 -6.56 -1.52 13.25
CA ASP A 272 -6.78 -2.91 12.85
C ASP A 272 -5.45 -3.53 12.41
N ALA A 273 -5.29 -4.86 12.53
CA ALA A 273 -4.14 -5.58 11.99
C ALA A 273 -4.50 -6.20 10.64
N ILE A 274 -3.75 -5.85 9.61
CA ILE A 274 -3.92 -6.33 8.23
C ILE A 274 -2.73 -7.22 7.89
N VAL A 275 -2.98 -8.52 7.66
CA VAL A 275 -1.96 -9.54 7.50
C VAL A 275 -2.01 -10.13 6.10
N ALA A 276 -0.95 -9.93 5.31
CA ALA A 276 -0.78 -10.62 4.02
C ALA A 276 -0.32 -12.06 4.23
N SER A 277 -0.84 -12.99 3.45
CA SER A 277 -0.70 -14.43 3.69
C SER A 277 0.05 -15.16 2.58
N ALA A 278 0.78 -16.18 2.97
CA ALA A 278 1.34 -17.16 2.04
C ALA A 278 0.28 -17.93 1.21
N ALA A 279 -1.01 -17.82 1.57
CA ALA A 279 -2.10 -18.54 0.90
C ALA A 279 -2.93 -17.69 -0.08
N GLY A 280 -2.46 -16.50 -0.47
CA GLY A 280 -3.12 -15.64 -1.46
C GLY A 280 -4.34 -14.87 -0.92
N SER A 281 -4.48 -14.74 0.40
CA SER A 281 -5.53 -13.95 1.06
C SER A 281 -4.93 -12.94 2.03
N VAL A 282 -5.67 -11.89 2.34
CA VAL A 282 -5.37 -10.97 3.41
C VAL A 282 -6.32 -11.22 4.58
N ALA A 283 -5.79 -11.29 5.80
CA ALA A 283 -6.56 -11.39 7.03
C ALA A 283 -6.67 -10.02 7.69
N ILE A 284 -7.86 -9.66 8.16
CA ILE A 284 -8.11 -8.43 8.90
C ILE A 284 -8.60 -8.80 10.29
N LEU A 285 -7.90 -8.33 11.31
CA LEU A 285 -8.27 -8.46 12.70
C LEU A 285 -8.61 -7.06 13.22
N SER A 286 -9.88 -6.80 13.49
CA SER A 286 -10.30 -5.49 13.97
C SER A 286 -9.84 -5.24 15.40
N GLY A 287 -9.21 -4.06 15.61
CA GLY A 287 -8.73 -3.63 16.91
C GLY A 287 -9.87 -3.18 17.84
N ASN A 288 -9.79 -3.60 19.10
CA ASN A 288 -10.77 -3.21 20.11
C ASN A 288 -10.37 -1.91 20.86
N GLY A 289 -9.13 -1.38 20.62
CA GLY A 289 -8.60 -0.17 21.25
C GLY A 289 -8.18 -0.37 22.72
N ASN A 290 -7.90 -1.59 23.09
CA ASN A 290 -7.39 -1.98 24.42
C ASN A 290 -6.23 -3.01 24.32
N GLY A 291 -5.51 -3.01 23.19
CA GLY A 291 -4.46 -3.99 22.90
C GLY A 291 -4.98 -5.36 22.47
N THR A 292 -6.29 -5.55 22.29
CA THR A 292 -6.88 -6.82 21.83
C THR A 292 -7.49 -6.70 20.44
N PHE A 293 -7.61 -7.82 19.76
CA PHE A 293 -8.17 -7.91 18.42
C PHE A 293 -9.36 -8.87 18.35
N SER A 294 -10.26 -8.59 17.41
CA SER A 294 -11.35 -9.50 17.07
C SER A 294 -10.84 -10.68 16.24
N LYS A 295 -11.70 -11.69 16.01
CA LYS A 295 -11.37 -12.82 15.15
C LYS A 295 -11.10 -12.34 13.71
N ALA A 296 -10.08 -12.92 13.07
CA ALA A 296 -9.70 -12.62 11.69
C ALA A 296 -10.83 -12.86 10.69
N VAL A 297 -10.98 -11.92 9.75
CA VAL A 297 -11.82 -12.04 8.54
C VAL A 297 -10.89 -12.11 7.34
N LEU A 298 -11.11 -13.11 6.46
CA LEU A 298 -10.25 -13.36 5.30
C LEU A 298 -10.87 -12.78 4.03
N TYR A 299 -10.03 -12.07 3.25
CA TYR A 299 -10.38 -11.52 1.94
C TYR A 299 -9.44 -12.11 0.87
N PRO A 300 -9.99 -12.73 -0.20
CA PRO A 300 -9.17 -13.22 -1.31
C PRO A 300 -8.59 -12.04 -2.09
N THR A 301 -7.30 -12.12 -2.42
CA THR A 301 -6.61 -11.06 -3.19
C THR A 301 -6.64 -11.30 -4.70
N GLY A 302 -7.01 -12.50 -5.15
CA GLY A 302 -6.92 -12.89 -6.55
C GLY A 302 -5.49 -13.17 -7.03
N LEU A 303 -4.47 -12.99 -6.16
CA LEU A 303 -3.11 -13.44 -6.40
C LEU A 303 -2.98 -14.89 -5.91
N ALA A 304 -2.30 -15.72 -6.70
CA ALA A 304 -1.98 -17.09 -6.30
C ALA A 304 -0.60 -17.12 -5.64
N GLY A 305 -0.42 -17.96 -4.61
CA GLY A 305 0.86 -18.16 -3.95
C GLY A 305 1.15 -17.17 -2.82
N ASN A 306 2.43 -17.07 -2.45
CA ASN A 306 2.88 -16.28 -1.31
C ASN A 306 2.76 -14.77 -1.58
N LEU A 307 1.91 -14.09 -0.84
CA LEU A 307 1.93 -12.64 -0.76
C LEU A 307 3.16 -12.19 0.04
N THR A 308 3.66 -11.00 -0.24
CA THR A 308 4.96 -10.56 0.29
C THR A 308 4.86 -9.32 1.17
N SER A 309 3.99 -8.38 0.80
CA SER A 309 3.82 -7.13 1.54
C SER A 309 2.38 -6.63 1.43
N VAL A 310 1.94 -5.86 2.42
CA VAL A 310 0.67 -5.13 2.40
C VAL A 310 0.90 -3.68 2.82
N ALA A 311 0.32 -2.76 2.05
CA ALA A 311 0.29 -1.32 2.34
C ALA A 311 -1.15 -0.82 2.35
N ILE A 312 -1.39 0.29 3.04
CA ILE A 312 -2.69 0.94 3.14
C ILE A 312 -2.62 2.38 2.63
N GLY A 313 -3.71 2.86 2.06
CA GLY A 313 -3.85 4.25 1.63
C GLY A 313 -5.20 4.50 0.97
N ASP A 314 -5.69 5.73 1.00
CA ASP A 314 -6.93 6.14 0.32
C ASP A 314 -6.65 6.33 -1.18
N LEU A 315 -6.77 5.26 -1.97
CA LEU A 315 -6.44 5.26 -3.41
C LEU A 315 -7.51 5.92 -4.27
N ASN A 316 -8.71 6.05 -3.74
CA ASN A 316 -9.87 6.54 -4.49
C ASN A 316 -10.36 7.93 -4.02
N GLY A 317 -9.84 8.48 -2.93
CA GLY A 317 -10.16 9.80 -2.40
C GLY A 317 -11.48 9.85 -1.64
N ASP A 318 -11.93 8.73 -1.05
CA ASP A 318 -13.18 8.67 -0.28
C ASP A 318 -12.99 8.84 1.23
N GLY A 319 -11.74 8.89 1.69
CA GLY A 319 -11.38 9.07 3.08
C GLY A 319 -11.30 7.75 3.87
N THR A 320 -11.48 6.60 3.23
CA THR A 320 -11.31 5.28 3.85
C THR A 320 -10.06 4.60 3.31
N PRO A 321 -9.21 3.96 4.14
CA PRO A 321 -8.01 3.30 3.65
C PRO A 321 -8.35 2.06 2.81
N ASP A 322 -7.77 1.99 1.60
CA ASP A 322 -7.78 0.84 0.72
C ASP A 322 -6.53 -0.03 0.98
N LEU A 323 -6.49 -1.24 0.44
CA LEU A 323 -5.35 -2.15 0.59
C LEU A 323 -4.63 -2.34 -0.75
N VAL A 324 -3.31 -2.37 -0.68
CA VAL A 324 -2.43 -2.80 -1.78
C VAL A 324 -1.57 -3.95 -1.29
N ILE A 325 -1.61 -5.05 -2.00
CA ILE A 325 -0.90 -6.28 -1.63
C ILE A 325 0.01 -6.69 -2.78
N SER A 326 1.30 -6.93 -2.51
CA SER A 326 2.26 -7.45 -3.47
C SER A 326 2.39 -8.95 -3.42
N GLY A 327 2.79 -9.57 -4.55
CA GLY A 327 3.01 -11.00 -4.72
C GLY A 327 2.78 -11.43 -6.18
N PRO A 328 2.77 -12.73 -6.44
CA PRO A 328 3.22 -13.82 -5.59
C PRO A 328 4.74 -13.95 -5.58
N LEU A 329 5.30 -14.46 -4.49
CA LEU A 329 6.65 -14.99 -4.45
C LEU A 329 6.57 -16.47 -4.79
N GLU A 330 7.09 -16.87 -5.95
CA GLU A 330 7.13 -18.27 -6.38
C GLU A 330 8.57 -18.71 -6.66
N PHE A 331 8.86 -20.02 -6.48
CA PHE A 331 10.18 -20.62 -6.76
C PHE A 331 10.61 -20.50 -8.23
N ARG A 332 9.66 -20.20 -9.13
CA ARG A 332 9.97 -19.81 -10.52
C ARG A 332 9.57 -18.35 -10.67
N PRO A 333 10.49 -17.47 -11.11
CA PRO A 333 10.21 -16.06 -11.25
C PRO A 333 8.98 -15.86 -12.13
N GLN A 334 7.95 -15.25 -11.56
CA GLN A 334 6.73 -14.89 -12.25
C GLN A 334 6.64 -13.37 -12.36
N ASN A 335 5.87 -12.90 -13.33
CA ASN A 335 5.58 -11.47 -13.44
C ASN A 335 5.02 -10.95 -12.12
N GLY A 336 5.73 -10.01 -11.50
CA GLY A 336 5.31 -9.34 -10.28
C GLY A 336 3.94 -8.70 -10.44
N LYS A 337 3.13 -8.78 -9.41
CA LYS A 337 1.77 -8.25 -9.40
C LYS A 337 1.47 -7.55 -8.09
N VAL A 338 0.53 -6.61 -8.15
CA VAL A 338 -0.13 -6.06 -6.98
C VAL A 338 -1.63 -6.24 -7.11
N ALA A 339 -2.28 -6.58 -6.00
CA ALA A 339 -3.74 -6.58 -5.87
C ALA A 339 -4.17 -5.33 -5.11
N VAL A 340 -5.18 -4.65 -5.62
CA VAL A 340 -5.80 -3.49 -4.99
C VAL A 340 -7.20 -3.87 -4.54
N LEU A 341 -7.48 -3.74 -3.26
CA LEU A 341 -8.79 -3.97 -2.67
C LEU A 341 -9.36 -2.64 -2.19
N ILE A 342 -10.39 -2.16 -2.87
CA ILE A 342 -11.06 -0.92 -2.52
C ILE A 342 -12.01 -1.15 -1.35
N ASN A 343 -11.86 -0.35 -0.31
CA ASN A 343 -12.70 -0.36 0.88
C ASN A 343 -14.11 0.19 0.54
N ASN A 344 -15.15 -0.49 1.01
CA ASN A 344 -16.53 0.00 0.90
C ASN A 344 -16.97 0.84 2.10
N GLY A 345 -16.08 1.02 3.08
CA GLY A 345 -16.38 1.46 4.43
C GLY A 345 -16.69 0.29 5.38
N GLY A 346 -16.42 0.49 6.67
CA GLY A 346 -16.68 -0.50 7.72
C GLY A 346 -15.81 -1.77 7.61
N GLY A 347 -14.63 -1.70 7.00
CA GLY A 347 -13.68 -2.82 6.91
C GLY A 347 -14.10 -3.91 5.92
N THR A 348 -14.95 -3.60 4.94
CA THR A 348 -15.33 -4.52 3.86
C THR A 348 -14.74 -4.06 2.53
N PHE A 349 -14.39 -5.00 1.64
CA PHE A 349 -13.66 -4.69 0.42
C PHE A 349 -14.36 -5.20 -0.83
N LYS A 350 -14.17 -4.47 -1.95
CA LYS A 350 -14.60 -4.88 -3.29
C LYS A 350 -13.72 -6.02 -3.81
N ALA A 351 -14.18 -6.64 -4.90
CA ALA A 351 -13.34 -7.60 -5.62
C ALA A 351 -11.99 -6.96 -6.01
N PRO A 352 -10.87 -7.71 -5.90
CA PRO A 352 -9.55 -7.18 -6.16
C PRO A 352 -9.34 -6.77 -7.61
N ILE A 353 -8.57 -5.70 -7.82
CA ILE A 353 -8.09 -5.26 -9.13
C ILE A 353 -6.60 -5.60 -9.20
N ILE A 354 -6.19 -6.36 -10.22
CA ILE A 354 -4.81 -6.82 -10.35
C ILE A 354 -4.04 -5.96 -11.36
N TYR A 355 -2.85 -5.52 -10.96
CA TYR A 355 -1.90 -4.81 -11.81
C TYR A 355 -0.59 -5.58 -11.89
N GLY A 356 -0.01 -5.69 -13.11
CA GLY A 356 1.36 -6.17 -13.28
C GLY A 356 2.35 -5.06 -12.93
N THR A 357 3.44 -5.40 -12.24
CA THR A 357 4.52 -4.45 -11.92
C THR A 357 5.51 -4.29 -13.10
N GLY A 358 5.52 -5.23 -14.02
CA GLY A 358 6.46 -5.25 -15.13
C GLY A 358 7.82 -5.86 -14.76
N GLY A 359 8.11 -6.05 -13.48
CA GLY A 359 9.24 -6.80 -12.95
C GLY A 359 8.87 -8.25 -12.62
N LEU A 360 9.71 -8.91 -11.85
CA LEU A 360 9.50 -10.30 -11.37
C LEU A 360 9.36 -10.27 -9.84
N ASN A 361 8.54 -11.18 -9.30
CA ASN A 361 8.38 -11.35 -7.84
C ASN A 361 8.27 -10.03 -7.06
N ALA A 362 7.10 -9.41 -7.08
CA ALA A 362 6.86 -8.19 -6.30
C ALA A 362 7.02 -8.47 -4.80
N TYR A 363 8.04 -7.88 -4.16
CA TYR A 363 8.45 -8.21 -2.79
C TYR A 363 7.88 -7.23 -1.76
N SER A 364 8.00 -5.94 -2.00
CA SER A 364 7.54 -4.89 -1.10
C SER A 364 6.76 -3.85 -1.87
N VAL A 365 5.75 -3.24 -1.25
CA VAL A 365 4.96 -2.18 -1.85
C VAL A 365 4.77 -1.02 -0.87
N ALA A 366 4.88 0.21 -1.37
CA ALA A 366 4.52 1.41 -0.64
C ALA A 366 3.52 2.26 -1.45
N VAL A 367 2.69 2.99 -0.71
CA VAL A 367 1.73 3.98 -1.23
C VAL A 367 2.28 5.37 -0.92
N ALA A 368 2.49 6.20 -1.93
CA ALA A 368 3.01 7.56 -1.77
C ALA A 368 2.54 8.47 -2.90
N ASN A 369 2.59 9.79 -2.71
CA ASN A 369 2.31 10.76 -3.78
C ASN A 369 3.64 11.21 -4.43
N LEU A 370 4.12 10.44 -5.40
CA LEU A 370 5.44 10.59 -6.02
C LEU A 370 5.51 11.77 -7.00
N ASN A 371 4.38 12.14 -7.58
CA ASN A 371 4.30 13.16 -8.62
C ASN A 371 3.68 14.47 -8.13
N ARG A 372 3.29 14.56 -6.86
CA ARG A 372 2.66 15.71 -6.18
C ARG A 372 1.30 16.12 -6.76
N ASP A 373 0.57 15.20 -7.36
CA ASP A 373 -0.75 15.47 -7.90
C ASP A 373 -1.88 15.20 -6.89
N LEU A 374 -1.54 14.92 -5.62
CA LEU A 374 -2.42 14.58 -4.50
C LEU A 374 -3.09 13.22 -4.61
N LYS A 375 -2.77 12.42 -5.62
CA LYS A 375 -3.22 11.02 -5.71
C LYS A 375 -2.12 10.09 -5.21
N PRO A 376 -2.49 9.02 -4.53
CA PRO A 376 -1.54 7.98 -4.21
C PRO A 376 -1.03 7.28 -5.47
N ASP A 377 0.29 7.12 -5.52
CA ASP A 377 1.02 6.29 -6.47
C ASP A 377 1.54 5.07 -5.76
N LEU A 378 1.97 4.04 -6.50
CA LEU A 378 2.61 2.86 -5.94
C LEU A 378 4.07 2.78 -6.35
N VAL A 379 4.90 2.40 -5.38
CA VAL A 379 6.27 1.93 -5.60
C VAL A 379 6.32 0.47 -5.19
N VAL A 380 6.88 -0.38 -6.06
CA VAL A 380 7.00 -1.81 -5.81
C VAL A 380 8.44 -2.24 -5.99
N ALA A 381 9.01 -2.90 -5.00
CA ALA A 381 10.29 -3.57 -5.12
C ALA A 381 10.08 -4.93 -5.79
N ASP A 382 10.72 -5.14 -6.92
CA ASP A 382 10.68 -6.38 -7.68
C ASP A 382 12.01 -7.13 -7.53
N GLU A 383 11.95 -8.40 -7.16
CA GLU A 383 13.13 -9.26 -7.14
C GLU A 383 13.48 -9.66 -8.57
N CYS A 384 14.73 -9.43 -8.95
CA CYS A 384 15.29 -9.94 -10.20
C CYS A 384 16.52 -10.79 -9.86
N ASP A 385 16.37 -12.08 -9.77
CA ASP A 385 17.42 -13.02 -9.33
C ASP A 385 18.43 -13.38 -10.41
N GLY A 386 18.74 -12.57 -11.36
CA GLY A 386 19.86 -12.77 -12.31
C GLY A 386 19.93 -14.09 -13.09
N TYR A 387 19.05 -15.05 -12.81
CA TYR A 387 18.95 -16.33 -13.54
C TYR A 387 18.13 -16.22 -14.83
N ILE A 388 17.47 -15.08 -15.05
CA ILE A 388 16.61 -14.88 -16.22
C ILE A 388 17.16 -13.75 -17.09
N THR A 389 17.40 -14.07 -18.34
CA THR A 389 17.97 -13.18 -19.38
C THR A 389 17.07 -11.98 -19.73
N SER A 390 15.84 -11.92 -19.21
CA SER A 390 14.88 -10.85 -19.46
C SER A 390 14.78 -9.81 -18.32
N CYS A 391 15.41 -10.05 -17.17
CA CYS A 391 15.59 -9.04 -16.15
C CYS A 391 16.77 -8.15 -16.51
N PRO A 392 16.66 -6.81 -16.45
CA PRO A 392 17.84 -5.95 -16.38
C PRO A 392 18.70 -6.45 -15.22
N ALA A 393 20.01 -6.56 -15.41
CA ALA A 393 20.92 -7.10 -14.40
C ALA A 393 20.82 -6.26 -13.11
N GLY A 394 20.00 -6.71 -12.13
CA GLY A 394 19.77 -6.02 -10.86
C GLY A 394 18.31 -6.10 -10.40
N GLY A 395 18.04 -5.85 -9.11
CA GLY A 395 16.69 -5.68 -8.56
C GLY A 395 15.96 -4.51 -9.21
N GLY A 396 14.65 -4.58 -9.30
CA GLY A 396 13.80 -3.58 -9.94
C GLY A 396 12.98 -2.76 -8.94
N VAL A 397 12.64 -1.55 -9.35
CA VAL A 397 11.62 -0.71 -8.71
C VAL A 397 10.59 -0.36 -9.77
N ALA A 398 9.35 -0.78 -9.57
CA ALA A 398 8.23 -0.43 -10.42
C ALA A 398 7.46 0.75 -9.84
N VAL A 399 7.13 1.72 -10.69
CA VAL A 399 6.33 2.90 -10.32
C VAL A 399 5.03 2.88 -11.11
N LEU A 400 3.89 2.91 -10.41
CA LEU A 400 2.55 2.98 -10.97
C LEU A 400 1.89 4.28 -10.51
N LEU A 401 1.72 5.23 -11.43
CA LEU A 401 1.12 6.53 -11.12
C LEU A 401 -0.40 6.45 -11.07
N GLY A 402 -0.99 7.04 -10.02
CA GLY A 402 -2.43 7.14 -9.84
C GLY A 402 -3.10 7.95 -10.95
N VAL A 403 -4.28 7.53 -11.40
CA VAL A 403 -5.05 8.25 -12.40
C VAL A 403 -6.44 8.62 -11.88
N PRO A 404 -7.01 9.78 -12.27
CA PRO A 404 -8.34 10.16 -11.82
C PRO A 404 -9.41 9.18 -12.34
N ALA A 405 -10.35 8.79 -11.47
CA ALA A 405 -11.50 8.00 -11.84
C ALA A 405 -12.30 8.66 -12.96
N ARG A 406 -12.69 7.90 -13.96
CA ARG A 406 -13.70 8.36 -14.92
C ARG A 406 -15.02 8.52 -14.20
N THR A 407 -15.75 9.61 -14.45
CA THR A 407 -17.09 9.82 -13.93
C THR A 407 -18.12 9.85 -15.05
N THR A 408 -19.34 9.47 -14.72
CA THR A 408 -20.51 9.62 -15.58
C THR A 408 -21.55 10.41 -14.81
N THR A 409 -22.08 11.47 -15.42
CA THR A 409 -23.19 12.25 -14.86
C THR A 409 -24.47 11.89 -15.62
N THR A 410 -25.56 11.68 -14.89
CA THR A 410 -26.92 11.65 -15.45
C THR A 410 -27.71 12.80 -14.86
N LEU A 411 -28.65 13.36 -15.61
CA LEU A 411 -29.46 14.50 -15.18
C LEU A 411 -30.94 14.22 -15.43
N MET A 412 -31.74 14.38 -14.39
CA MET A 412 -33.19 14.23 -14.45
C MET A 412 -33.88 15.53 -14.00
N THR A 413 -35.08 15.76 -14.48
CA THR A 413 -35.97 16.82 -14.03
C THR A 413 -37.17 16.24 -13.27
N SER A 414 -37.69 16.96 -12.28
CA SER A 414 -38.86 16.54 -11.50
C SER A 414 -40.15 16.51 -12.30
N GLY A 415 -40.17 17.12 -13.50
CA GLY A 415 -41.30 17.09 -14.43
C GLY A 415 -41.11 18.06 -15.60
N SER A 416 -41.46 17.61 -16.81
CA SER A 416 -41.51 18.41 -18.02
C SER A 416 -42.69 17.93 -18.87
N PRO A 417 -43.62 18.82 -19.30
CA PRO A 417 -43.62 20.25 -19.06
C PRO A 417 -44.00 20.65 -17.62
N SER A 418 -43.59 21.86 -17.23
CA SER A 418 -44.01 22.54 -15.99
C SER A 418 -44.71 23.86 -16.35
N LEU A 419 -45.43 24.47 -15.38
CA LEU A 419 -45.99 25.78 -15.56
C LEU A 419 -44.98 26.89 -15.18
N HIS A 420 -45.12 28.08 -15.78
CA HIS A 420 -44.29 29.21 -15.40
C HIS A 420 -44.43 29.52 -13.90
N GLY A 421 -43.30 29.72 -13.21
CA GLY A 421 -43.24 29.92 -11.77
C GLY A 421 -43.37 28.63 -10.92
N GLN A 422 -43.67 27.48 -11.54
CA GLN A 422 -43.69 26.22 -10.84
C GLN A 422 -42.26 25.81 -10.46
N GLN A 423 -42.12 25.24 -9.27
CA GLN A 423 -40.86 24.73 -8.76
C GLN A 423 -40.42 23.48 -9.55
N VAL A 424 -39.25 23.51 -10.15
CA VAL A 424 -38.61 22.39 -10.84
C VAL A 424 -37.29 22.04 -10.15
N THR A 425 -37.09 20.76 -9.89
CA THR A 425 -35.86 20.21 -9.32
C THR A 425 -35.10 19.43 -10.37
N PHE A 426 -33.82 19.72 -10.54
CA PHE A 426 -32.90 19.01 -11.38
C PHE A 426 -31.97 18.15 -10.50
N THR A 427 -31.98 16.84 -10.68
CA THR A 427 -31.15 15.89 -9.95
C THR A 427 -30.05 15.38 -10.86
N ALA A 428 -28.80 15.76 -10.55
CA ALA A 428 -27.62 15.22 -11.18
C ALA A 428 -27.10 14.05 -10.34
N THR A 429 -27.04 12.85 -10.92
CA THR A 429 -26.42 11.66 -10.29
C THR A 429 -25.08 11.43 -10.95
N ILE A 430 -24.02 11.36 -10.13
CA ILE A 430 -22.64 11.16 -10.55
C ILE A 430 -22.19 9.79 -10.08
N ILE A 431 -21.65 8.98 -11.00
CA ILE A 431 -21.10 7.67 -10.73
C ILE A 431 -19.64 7.68 -11.15
N ALA A 432 -18.75 7.31 -10.24
CA ALA A 432 -17.34 7.10 -10.55
C ALA A 432 -17.07 5.65 -10.92
N ALA A 433 -16.06 5.44 -11.72
CA ALA A 433 -15.64 4.13 -12.17
C ALA A 433 -15.11 3.24 -11.02
N TYR A 434 -14.57 3.86 -9.97
CA TYR A 434 -14.21 3.22 -8.69
C TYR A 434 -14.37 4.25 -7.56
N GLY A 435 -14.69 3.78 -6.37
CA GLY A 435 -14.98 4.59 -5.19
C GLY A 435 -16.33 5.35 -5.26
N PRO A 436 -16.87 5.75 -4.14
CA PRO A 436 -18.03 6.64 -4.07
C PRO A 436 -17.64 8.08 -4.43
N ILE A 437 -18.60 8.87 -4.86
CA ILE A 437 -18.40 10.31 -4.97
C ILE A 437 -18.53 10.93 -3.58
N PRO A 438 -17.49 11.62 -3.06
CA PRO A 438 -17.55 12.27 -1.75
C PRO A 438 -18.70 13.29 -1.66
N ASN A 439 -19.21 13.47 -0.45
CA ASN A 439 -20.18 14.53 -0.17
C ASN A 439 -19.50 15.90 -0.27
N GLY A 440 -20.27 16.92 -0.65
CA GLY A 440 -19.80 18.30 -0.65
C GLY A 440 -19.17 18.81 -1.94
N ILE A 441 -18.93 17.97 -2.96
CA ILE A 441 -18.41 18.43 -4.26
C ILE A 441 -19.47 19.28 -4.96
N ARG A 442 -19.04 20.45 -5.47
CA ARG A 442 -19.95 21.41 -6.10
C ARG A 442 -20.23 21.05 -7.56
N VAL A 443 -21.49 20.75 -7.89
CA VAL A 443 -22.01 20.58 -9.25
C VAL A 443 -22.61 21.90 -9.71
N THR A 444 -22.28 22.34 -10.93
CA THR A 444 -22.79 23.60 -11.49
C THR A 444 -23.88 23.31 -12.52
N PHE A 445 -24.99 24.05 -12.43
CA PHE A 445 -26.13 23.94 -13.34
C PHE A 445 -26.19 25.14 -14.27
N TYR A 446 -26.51 24.89 -15.54
CA TYR A 446 -26.62 25.87 -16.60
C TYR A 446 -27.95 25.72 -17.31
N ASN A 447 -28.52 26.84 -17.79
CA ASN A 447 -29.68 26.90 -18.70
C ASN A 447 -29.25 27.57 -20.02
N ASN A 448 -29.38 26.88 -21.12
CA ASN A 448 -28.96 27.37 -22.45
C ASN A 448 -27.54 27.98 -22.43
N GLY A 449 -26.60 27.35 -21.68
CA GLY A 449 -25.22 27.79 -21.52
C GLY A 449 -24.97 28.79 -20.39
N THR A 450 -26.00 29.49 -19.89
CA THR A 450 -25.88 30.45 -18.78
C THR A 450 -25.95 29.72 -17.42
N ARG A 451 -25.02 30.01 -16.49
CA ARG A 451 -25.03 29.45 -15.15
C ARG A 451 -26.27 29.94 -14.37
N ILE A 452 -27.03 28.97 -13.82
CA ILE A 452 -28.25 29.24 -13.01
C ILE A 452 -28.09 28.89 -11.54
N GLY A 453 -27.08 28.07 -11.17
CA GLY A 453 -26.84 27.75 -9.78
C GLY A 453 -25.83 26.62 -9.56
N THR A 454 -25.70 26.24 -8.30
CA THR A 454 -24.85 25.11 -7.88
C THR A 454 -25.52 24.33 -6.77
N ALA A 455 -25.23 23.03 -6.67
CA ALA A 455 -25.57 22.19 -5.54
C ALA A 455 -24.36 21.34 -5.13
N LYS A 456 -24.32 20.90 -3.88
CA LYS A 456 -23.27 19.99 -3.39
C LYS A 456 -23.74 18.55 -3.53
N THR A 457 -22.82 17.65 -3.81
CA THR A 457 -23.07 16.20 -3.81
C THR A 457 -23.43 15.72 -2.40
N MET A 458 -24.38 14.80 -2.33
CA MET A 458 -24.72 13.98 -1.18
C MET A 458 -25.08 12.59 -1.69
N ASN A 459 -24.34 11.56 -1.24
CA ASN A 459 -24.47 10.17 -1.71
C ASN A 459 -24.47 10.06 -3.24
N GLY A 460 -23.53 10.76 -3.89
CA GLY A 460 -23.36 10.77 -5.34
C GLY A 460 -24.37 11.59 -6.13
N ALA A 461 -25.33 12.27 -5.48
CA ALA A 461 -26.33 13.10 -6.16
C ALA A 461 -26.20 14.58 -5.75
N ALA A 462 -26.51 15.50 -6.69
CA ALA A 462 -26.62 16.93 -6.42
C ALA A 462 -27.97 17.43 -6.96
N MET A 463 -28.76 18.11 -6.10
CA MET A 463 -30.11 18.57 -6.40
C MET A 463 -30.14 20.09 -6.45
N PHE A 464 -30.58 20.64 -7.57
CA PHE A 464 -30.78 22.08 -7.77
C PHE A 464 -32.25 22.38 -8.09
N THR A 465 -32.85 23.28 -7.34
CA THR A 465 -34.26 23.65 -7.46
C THR A 465 -34.40 25.12 -7.86
N THR A 466 -35.32 25.40 -8.78
CA THR A 466 -35.61 26.76 -9.25
C THR A 466 -37.08 26.94 -9.65
N THR A 467 -37.55 28.16 -9.54
CA THR A 467 -38.87 28.64 -10.05
C THR A 467 -38.69 29.68 -11.15
N ALA A 468 -37.42 30.01 -11.51
CA ALA A 468 -37.10 31.18 -12.32
C ALA A 468 -36.92 30.85 -13.84
N LEU A 469 -37.47 29.73 -14.32
CA LEU A 469 -37.43 29.41 -15.75
C LEU A 469 -38.56 30.17 -16.47
N ALA A 470 -38.19 30.84 -17.56
CA ALA A 470 -39.16 31.52 -18.43
C ALA A 470 -40.01 30.52 -19.20
N VAL A 471 -41.09 30.93 -19.82
CA VAL A 471 -41.87 30.13 -20.77
C VAL A 471 -41.02 29.79 -21.98
N GLY A 472 -41.00 28.52 -22.34
CA GLY A 472 -40.22 28.02 -23.50
C GLY A 472 -39.49 26.72 -23.23
N THR A 473 -38.64 26.30 -24.14
CA THR A 473 -37.80 25.09 -24.00
C THR A 473 -36.40 25.46 -23.55
N HIS A 474 -35.94 24.80 -22.52
CA HIS A 474 -34.65 25.01 -21.86
C HIS A 474 -33.78 23.76 -21.97
N THR A 475 -32.52 23.94 -22.36
CA THR A 475 -31.51 22.88 -22.22
C THR A 475 -30.74 23.09 -20.91
N ILE A 476 -31.08 22.26 -19.94
CA ILE A 476 -30.40 22.29 -18.64
C ILE A 476 -29.20 21.34 -18.68
N ARG A 477 -28.02 21.82 -18.25
CA ARG A 477 -26.80 21.03 -18.15
C ARG A 477 -26.30 21.05 -16.71
N ALA A 478 -26.03 19.88 -16.14
CA ALA A 478 -25.26 19.72 -14.92
C ALA A 478 -23.81 19.38 -15.26
N SER A 479 -22.87 20.03 -14.58
CA SER A 479 -21.43 19.83 -14.79
C SER A 479 -20.76 19.51 -13.47
N PHE A 480 -20.22 18.30 -13.38
CA PHE A 480 -19.36 17.83 -12.30
C PHE A 480 -17.91 18.23 -12.63
N PRO A 481 -17.16 18.86 -11.70
CA PRO A 481 -15.82 19.36 -11.97
C PRO A 481 -14.79 18.22 -11.99
N SER A 482 -13.61 18.47 -12.56
CA SER A 482 -12.42 17.65 -12.34
C SER A 482 -11.84 17.93 -10.95
N SER A 483 -11.21 16.91 -10.37
CA SER A 483 -10.40 16.99 -9.16
C SER A 483 -9.19 16.05 -9.32
N PRO A 484 -8.25 16.01 -8.37
CA PRO A 484 -7.19 15.00 -8.40
C PRO A 484 -7.72 13.57 -8.55
N PHE A 485 -8.81 13.23 -7.88
CA PHE A 485 -9.36 11.88 -7.85
C PHE A 485 -10.39 11.59 -8.94
N PHE A 486 -11.01 12.60 -9.57
CA PHE A 486 -12.14 12.42 -10.48
C PHE A 486 -11.97 13.24 -11.77
N LYS A 487 -12.29 12.64 -12.91
CA LYS A 487 -12.43 13.37 -14.18
C LYS A 487 -13.76 14.11 -14.22
N ALA A 488 -13.79 15.25 -14.89
CA ALA A 488 -15.02 15.99 -15.11
C ALA A 488 -16.01 15.19 -15.98
N SER A 489 -17.30 15.37 -15.70
CA SER A 489 -18.39 14.84 -16.52
C SER A 489 -19.58 15.78 -16.53
N SER A 490 -20.47 15.64 -17.51
CA SER A 490 -21.68 16.45 -17.58
C SER A 490 -22.82 15.70 -18.28
N ALA A 491 -24.03 16.10 -17.99
CA ALA A 491 -25.25 15.62 -18.66
C ALA A 491 -26.20 16.77 -18.93
N THR A 492 -27.10 16.58 -19.87
CA THR A 492 -28.15 17.55 -20.24
C THR A 492 -29.53 16.90 -20.17
N VAL A 493 -30.54 17.72 -19.85
CA VAL A 493 -31.96 17.36 -19.95
C VAL A 493 -32.73 18.53 -20.55
N SER A 494 -33.77 18.22 -21.33
CA SER A 494 -34.70 19.24 -21.84
C SER A 494 -35.81 19.48 -20.82
N GLN A 495 -36.10 20.76 -20.56
CA GLN A 495 -37.21 21.21 -19.72
C GLN A 495 -38.11 22.15 -20.52
N VAL A 496 -39.39 21.83 -20.62
CA VAL A 496 -40.41 22.67 -21.22
C VAL A 496 -41.15 23.40 -20.10
N VAL A 497 -41.38 24.69 -20.27
CA VAL A 497 -42.18 25.56 -19.39
C VAL A 497 -43.31 26.16 -20.19
N ASN A 498 -44.55 25.93 -19.81
CA ASN A 498 -45.78 26.45 -20.42
C ASN A 498 -46.29 27.68 -19.70
#